data_ff1f12c990ef94f77b43f6484ce85e12
#
_entry.id   ff1f12c990ef94f77b43f6484ce85e12
#
_cell.length_a   1.000
_cell.length_b   1.000
_cell.length_c   1.000
_cell.angle_alpha   90.00
_cell.angle_beta   90.00
_cell.angle_gamma   90.00
#
_symmetry.space_group_name_H-M   'P 1'
#
loop_
_entity.id
_entity.type
_entity.pdbx_description
1 polymer ?
#
loop_
_entity_poly.entity_id
_entity_poly.type
_entity_poly.pdbx_seq_one_letter_code
_entity_poly.pdbx_strand_id
1 'polypeptide(L)'
;MGKYDGYLQGLSIAAILILAPLALQSLLSQDEAQVVYVAVPVENENETSPSNPVSNEEARAPELTRDEVARIATFNIKVFGETKMGKPEVVSVLVDTVLRYDLVAVQEIKDIDQTVPYDFLDAINNRSSSPWAMLLSERSGQQEDDRSSQEQYAFYYNTSMFEPIGNGTLFNDSEDDAFQREPFQARFSLVNETDNASSFDLSLITVHTKPAAAVDEINAMGEVASRYLAEHPDEEDLVLLGDFNADCTYASEQDLANSALAGGNFTWIVGN
;
A
#
# COMPACT_ATOMS: atom_id res chain seq x y z
N MET A 1 34.80 2.01 1.02
CA MET A 1 34.04 1.19 1.99
C MET A 1 33.33 2.17 2.90
N GLY A 2 32.08 2.30 2.67
CA GLY A 2 31.32 3.49 2.70
C GLY A 2 30.76 3.94 4.04
N LYS A 3 30.64 5.23 4.14
CA LYS A 3 29.93 5.97 5.20
C LYS A 3 28.40 5.94 5.01
N TYR A 4 27.88 5.16 4.07
CA TYR A 4 26.46 5.14 3.71
C TYR A 4 25.70 3.91 4.21
N ASP A 5 26.40 2.85 4.66
CA ASP A 5 25.76 1.67 5.27
C ASP A 5 24.99 1.96 6.58
N GLY A 6 25.21 3.14 7.18
CA GLY A 6 24.48 3.57 8.40
C GLY A 6 23.18 4.34 8.10
N TYR A 7 22.99 4.81 6.86
CA TYR A 7 21.79 5.58 6.49
C TYR A 7 20.66 4.70 5.96
N LEU A 8 21.01 3.60 5.29
CA LEU A 8 20.01 2.64 4.79
C LEU A 8 19.33 1.85 5.93
N GLN A 9 20.05 1.64 7.06
CA GLN A 9 19.43 1.01 8.25
C GLN A 9 18.57 1.98 9.10
N GLY A 10 18.54 3.27 8.77
CA GLY A 10 17.77 4.30 9.47
C GLY A 10 16.68 4.96 8.64
N LEU A 11 16.57 4.65 7.37
CA LEU A 11 15.46 5.09 6.52
C LEU A 11 14.28 4.13 6.69
N SER A 12 13.80 4.03 7.93
CA SER A 12 12.46 3.54 8.18
C SER A 12 11.51 4.40 7.34
N ILE A 13 10.70 3.76 6.56
CA ILE A 13 9.60 4.32 5.78
C ILE A 13 8.98 5.48 6.56
N ALA A 14 9.17 6.71 6.10
CA ALA A 14 8.52 7.87 6.70
C ALA A 14 7.12 7.98 6.14
N ALA A 15 6.13 7.57 6.92
CA ALA A 15 4.74 7.81 6.60
C ALA A 15 4.37 9.25 6.95
N ILE A 16 3.79 9.96 6.01
CA ILE A 16 3.11 11.23 6.26
C ILE A 16 1.64 11.01 5.95
N LEU A 17 0.81 11.07 6.98
CA LEU A 17 -0.64 11.07 6.84
C LEU A 17 -1.08 12.40 6.24
N ILE A 18 -1.71 12.40 5.07
CA ILE A 18 -2.46 13.54 4.60
C ILE A 18 -3.94 13.20 4.69
N LEU A 19 -4.61 13.80 5.65
CA LEU A 19 -6.07 13.73 5.77
C LEU A 19 -6.72 14.36 4.54
N ALA A 20 -7.68 13.67 3.96
CA ALA A 20 -8.54 14.24 2.92
C ALA A 20 -9.26 15.49 3.46
N PRO A 21 -9.48 16.54 2.63
CA PRO A 21 -10.16 17.75 3.11
C PRO A 21 -11.57 17.44 3.62
N LEU A 22 -11.95 18.09 4.72
CA LEU A 22 -13.22 17.97 5.44
C LEU A 22 -14.50 18.02 4.58
N ALA A 23 -14.42 18.54 3.35
CA ALA A 23 -15.55 18.57 2.41
C ALA A 23 -15.92 17.20 1.83
N LEU A 24 -15.03 16.19 1.90
CA LEU A 24 -15.28 14.82 1.45
C LEU A 24 -15.97 13.97 2.53
N GLN A 25 -15.83 14.35 3.80
CA GLN A 25 -16.36 13.60 4.95
C GLN A 25 -17.88 13.50 4.98
N SER A 26 -18.60 14.40 4.32
CA SER A 26 -20.07 14.37 4.28
C SER A 26 -20.64 13.41 3.22
N LEU A 27 -19.82 12.96 2.27
CA LEU A 27 -20.21 12.03 1.21
C LEU A 27 -19.64 10.61 1.41
N LEU A 28 -18.51 10.52 2.12
CA LEU A 28 -17.85 9.27 2.48
C LEU A 28 -17.98 9.11 4.00
N SER A 29 -18.89 8.27 4.44
CA SER A 29 -19.01 7.95 5.86
C SER A 29 -17.72 7.27 6.34
N GLN A 30 -16.89 7.97 7.09
CA GLN A 30 -15.80 7.49 7.98
C GLN A 30 -14.69 6.58 7.44
N ASP A 31 -14.54 6.38 6.12
CA ASP A 31 -13.43 5.61 5.58
C ASP A 31 -12.36 6.57 5.05
N GLU A 32 -11.29 6.75 5.80
CA GLU A 32 -10.17 7.63 5.42
C GLU A 32 -9.15 6.86 4.58
N ALA A 33 -8.71 7.44 3.46
CA ALA A 33 -7.58 6.93 2.69
C ALA A 33 -6.30 7.09 3.52
N GLN A 34 -5.63 5.98 3.79
CA GLN A 34 -4.33 5.98 4.45
C GLN A 34 -3.22 6.05 3.41
N VAL A 35 -2.25 6.91 3.64
CA VAL A 35 -1.19 7.20 2.68
C VAL A 35 0.17 6.88 3.26
N VAL A 36 0.91 6.04 2.55
CA VAL A 36 2.31 5.74 2.85
C VAL A 36 3.18 6.43 1.80
N TYR A 37 4.17 7.19 2.24
CA TYR A 37 5.19 7.76 1.37
C TYR A 37 6.46 6.94 1.50
N VAL A 38 6.95 6.42 0.39
CA VAL A 38 8.26 5.81 0.31
C VAL A 38 9.20 6.82 -0.34
N ALA A 39 10.19 7.31 0.41
CA ALA A 39 11.24 8.15 -0.13
C ALA A 39 12.35 7.25 -0.68
N VAL A 40 12.60 7.33 -1.98
CA VAL A 40 13.70 6.61 -2.62
C VAL A 40 14.86 7.56 -2.78
N PRO A 41 16.05 7.26 -2.24
CA PRO A 41 17.24 8.08 -2.47
C PRO A 41 17.63 8.02 -3.95
N VAL A 42 17.62 9.15 -4.63
CA VAL A 42 18.26 9.27 -5.97
C VAL A 42 19.73 9.54 -5.73
N GLU A 43 20.60 8.60 -6.07
CA GLU A 43 22.05 8.82 -6.04
C GLU A 43 22.44 9.81 -7.14
N ASN A 44 22.76 11.02 -6.74
CA ASN A 44 23.37 12.03 -7.62
C ASN A 44 24.89 11.82 -7.65
N GLU A 45 25.44 11.23 -8.70
CA GLU A 45 26.88 10.90 -8.86
C GLU A 45 27.82 12.13 -8.99
N ASN A 46 27.39 13.34 -8.71
CA ASN A 46 28.16 14.57 -8.90
C ASN A 46 28.27 15.46 -7.66
N GLU A 47 28.80 14.93 -6.54
CA GLU A 47 29.33 15.84 -5.52
C GLU A 47 30.73 15.42 -5.05
N THR A 48 31.72 16.13 -5.59
CA THR A 48 33.08 16.17 -5.05
C THR A 48 33.07 16.88 -3.70
N SER A 49 33.36 16.16 -2.64
CA SER A 49 33.50 16.67 -1.27
C SER A 49 34.53 17.78 -1.14
N PRO A 50 34.21 18.85 -0.43
CA PRO A 50 35.18 19.60 0.36
C PRO A 50 35.03 19.29 1.85
N SER A 51 36.15 18.94 2.46
CA SER A 51 36.29 18.78 3.91
C SER A 51 36.06 20.11 4.63
N ASN A 52 35.12 20.17 5.56
CA ASN A 52 35.14 21.15 6.66
C ASN A 52 34.30 20.72 7.89
N PRO A 53 34.51 21.29 9.10
CA PRO A 53 34.38 20.58 10.36
C PRO A 53 32.98 20.58 10.94
N VAL A 54 32.71 19.54 11.71
CA VAL A 54 31.49 19.19 12.45
C VAL A 54 30.99 20.38 13.30
N SER A 55 29.84 20.93 12.91
CA SER A 55 28.92 21.60 13.82
C SER A 55 27.75 20.63 14.09
N ASN A 56 27.37 20.48 15.34
CA ASN A 56 26.20 19.70 15.78
C ASN A 56 24.91 20.42 15.37
N GLU A 57 24.59 20.38 14.09
CA GLU A 57 23.22 20.55 13.59
C GLU A 57 22.67 19.13 13.41
N GLU A 58 21.59 18.82 14.10
CA GLU A 58 20.78 17.64 13.80
C GLU A 58 20.53 17.65 12.29
N ALA A 59 21.06 16.65 11.58
CA ALA A 59 20.92 16.54 10.15
C ALA A 59 19.41 16.40 9.83
N ARG A 60 18.80 17.51 9.48
CA ARG A 60 17.42 17.53 8.99
C ARG A 60 17.40 16.73 7.71
N ALA A 61 16.53 15.72 7.64
CA ALA A 61 16.34 14.96 6.40
C ALA A 61 16.11 15.93 5.23
N PRO A 62 16.70 15.69 4.06
CA PRO A 62 16.52 16.57 2.91
C PRO A 62 15.03 16.70 2.59
N GLU A 63 14.60 17.91 2.27
CA GLU A 63 13.23 18.20 1.86
C GLU A 63 13.07 17.73 0.40
N LEU A 64 12.56 16.51 0.23
CA LEU A 64 12.36 15.89 -1.08
C LEU A 64 11.21 16.57 -1.84
N THR A 65 11.43 16.82 -3.11
CA THR A 65 10.40 17.36 -4.02
C THR A 65 9.46 16.27 -4.48
N ARG A 66 8.34 16.64 -5.13
CA ARG A 66 7.35 15.68 -5.66
C ARG A 66 7.96 14.67 -6.64
N ASP A 67 8.93 15.10 -7.42
CA ASP A 67 9.56 14.29 -8.48
C ASP A 67 10.64 13.33 -7.93
N GLU A 68 11.00 13.49 -6.65
CA GLU A 68 11.98 12.66 -5.97
C GLU A 68 11.33 11.61 -5.05
N VAL A 69 10.00 11.46 -5.07
CA VAL A 69 9.27 10.54 -4.21
C VAL A 69 8.23 9.73 -4.98
N ALA A 70 8.19 8.43 -4.74
CA ALA A 70 7.05 7.61 -5.10
C ALA A 70 6.02 7.62 -3.96
N ARG A 71 4.74 7.79 -4.29
CA ARG A 71 3.65 7.83 -3.32
C ARG A 71 2.80 6.59 -3.42
N ILE A 72 2.72 5.87 -2.32
CA ILE A 72 1.90 4.67 -2.20
C ILE A 72 0.76 4.96 -1.24
N ALA A 73 -0.44 4.52 -1.58
CA ALA A 73 -1.62 4.64 -0.74
C ALA A 73 -2.35 3.31 -0.59
N THR A 74 -3.13 3.19 0.49
CA THR A 74 -4.18 2.20 0.63
C THR A 74 -5.53 2.90 0.73
N PHE A 75 -6.57 2.34 0.11
CA PHE A 75 -7.87 2.97 0.03
C PHE A 75 -9.01 1.95 0.03
N ASN A 76 -9.70 1.81 1.15
CA ASN A 76 -10.97 1.09 1.17
C ASN A 76 -12.05 1.95 0.53
N ILE A 77 -12.58 1.55 -0.63
CA ILE A 77 -13.63 2.27 -1.35
C ILE A 77 -15.04 1.78 -0.94
N LYS A 78 -15.19 1.18 0.19
CA LYS A 78 -16.44 0.70 0.80
C LYS A 78 -17.50 0.27 -0.21
N VAL A 79 -17.64 -1.05 -0.41
CA VAL A 79 -18.61 -1.63 -1.38
C VAL A 79 -18.46 -1.01 -2.77
N PHE A 80 -17.26 -1.17 -3.35
CA PHE A 80 -16.96 -0.66 -4.70
C PHE A 80 -17.49 -1.64 -5.75
N GLY A 81 -18.67 -1.35 -6.23
CA GLY A 81 -19.37 -2.12 -7.27
C GLY A 81 -20.07 -1.22 -8.27
N GLU A 82 -20.88 -1.81 -9.15
CA GLU A 82 -21.59 -1.12 -10.24
C GLU A 82 -22.35 0.12 -9.79
N THR A 83 -23.00 0.08 -8.61
CA THR A 83 -23.76 1.21 -8.08
C THR A 83 -22.91 2.46 -7.86
N LYS A 84 -21.67 2.30 -7.40
CA LYS A 84 -20.73 3.42 -7.25
C LYS A 84 -20.13 3.80 -8.59
N MET A 85 -19.74 2.83 -9.39
CA MET A 85 -19.17 3.06 -10.72
C MET A 85 -20.17 3.76 -11.66
N GLY A 86 -21.47 3.49 -11.48
CA GLY A 86 -22.55 4.17 -12.20
C GLY A 86 -22.85 5.63 -11.79
N LYS A 87 -22.07 6.22 -10.85
CA LYS A 87 -22.20 7.60 -10.39
C LYS A 87 -21.02 8.44 -10.83
N PRO A 88 -21.11 9.19 -11.95
CA PRO A 88 -19.98 9.92 -12.51
C PRO A 88 -19.31 10.90 -11.54
N GLU A 89 -20.10 11.55 -10.67
CA GLU A 89 -19.58 12.45 -9.64
C GLU A 89 -18.74 11.74 -8.58
N VAL A 90 -19.12 10.50 -8.21
CA VAL A 90 -18.35 9.68 -7.27
C VAL A 90 -17.06 9.19 -7.95
N VAL A 91 -17.18 8.64 -9.16
CA VAL A 91 -16.03 8.18 -9.94
C VAL A 91 -15.03 9.31 -10.15
N SER A 92 -15.51 10.53 -10.45
CA SER A 92 -14.62 11.69 -10.59
C SER A 92 -13.77 11.93 -9.33
N VAL A 93 -14.38 11.86 -8.15
CA VAL A 93 -13.66 12.05 -6.87
C VAL A 93 -12.68 10.91 -6.62
N LEU A 94 -13.09 9.66 -6.87
CA LEU A 94 -12.23 8.50 -6.68
C LEU A 94 -10.99 8.57 -7.59
N VAL A 95 -11.19 8.90 -8.88
CA VAL A 95 -10.09 9.10 -9.84
C VAL A 95 -9.16 10.23 -9.39
N ASP A 96 -9.72 11.38 -8.99
CA ASP A 96 -8.90 12.50 -8.49
C ASP A 96 -8.12 12.14 -7.23
N THR A 97 -8.65 11.23 -6.40
CA THR A 97 -7.96 10.70 -5.23
C THR A 97 -6.79 9.81 -5.64
N VAL A 98 -7.03 8.83 -6.52
CA VAL A 98 -6.00 7.90 -7.00
C VAL A 98 -4.85 8.66 -7.68
N LEU A 99 -5.15 9.63 -8.52
CA LEU A 99 -4.15 10.41 -9.27
C LEU A 99 -3.25 11.31 -8.40
N ARG A 100 -3.46 11.36 -7.10
CA ARG A 100 -2.52 12.01 -6.15
C ARG A 100 -1.34 11.14 -5.81
N TYR A 101 -1.41 9.85 -6.11
CA TYR A 101 -0.43 8.83 -5.78
C TYR A 101 0.16 8.23 -7.05
N ASP A 102 1.09 7.33 -6.89
CA ASP A 102 1.75 6.62 -7.96
C ASP A 102 1.40 5.13 -7.95
N LEU A 103 0.99 4.62 -6.76
CA LEU A 103 0.43 3.28 -6.57
C LEU A 103 -0.64 3.35 -5.47
N VAL A 104 -1.79 2.71 -5.69
CA VAL A 104 -2.88 2.63 -4.72
C VAL A 104 -3.39 1.21 -4.59
N ALA A 105 -3.33 0.68 -3.37
CA ALA A 105 -3.99 -0.57 -3.00
C ALA A 105 -5.45 -0.28 -2.66
N VAL A 106 -6.37 -0.89 -3.39
CA VAL A 106 -7.82 -0.70 -3.22
C VAL A 106 -8.43 -1.96 -2.61
N GLN A 107 -9.28 -1.76 -1.58
CA GLN A 107 -10.04 -2.80 -0.90
C GLN A 107 -11.54 -2.64 -1.15
N GLU A 108 -12.30 -3.67 -0.81
CA GLU A 108 -13.76 -3.77 -0.95
C GLU A 108 -14.28 -3.66 -2.40
N ILE A 109 -13.55 -4.18 -3.37
CA ILE A 109 -14.09 -4.32 -4.72
C ILE A 109 -15.12 -5.45 -4.69
N LYS A 110 -16.40 -5.09 -4.76
CA LYS A 110 -17.56 -5.99 -4.67
C LYS A 110 -18.33 -6.01 -5.97
N ASP A 111 -17.76 -6.65 -6.96
CA ASP A 111 -18.39 -6.78 -8.27
C ASP A 111 -18.36 -8.26 -8.73
N ILE A 112 -19.54 -8.85 -8.88
CA ILE A 112 -19.68 -10.26 -9.27
C ILE A 112 -19.25 -10.48 -10.71
N ASP A 113 -19.54 -9.52 -11.57
CA ASP A 113 -19.24 -9.59 -13.00
C ASP A 113 -17.79 -9.18 -13.32
N GLN A 114 -17.10 -8.63 -12.32
CA GLN A 114 -15.69 -8.24 -12.36
C GLN A 114 -15.36 -7.23 -13.48
N THR A 115 -16.29 -6.35 -13.81
CA THR A 115 -16.12 -5.29 -14.81
C THR A 115 -15.64 -3.98 -14.18
N VAL A 116 -16.10 -3.70 -12.96
CA VAL A 116 -15.82 -2.45 -12.22
C VAL A 116 -14.33 -2.15 -12.07
N PRO A 117 -13.43 -3.11 -11.75
CA PRO A 117 -12.00 -2.82 -11.66
C PRO A 117 -11.42 -2.29 -12.97
N TYR A 118 -11.86 -2.83 -14.11
CA TYR A 118 -11.40 -2.41 -15.45
C TYR A 118 -12.03 -1.08 -15.88
N ASP A 119 -13.31 -0.89 -15.64
CA ASP A 119 -14.00 0.38 -15.91
C ASP A 119 -13.38 1.53 -15.10
N PHE A 120 -12.94 1.23 -13.87
CA PHE A 120 -12.26 2.21 -13.04
C PHE A 120 -10.84 2.51 -13.55
N LEU A 121 -10.10 1.49 -13.99
CA LEU A 121 -8.80 1.68 -14.64
C LEU A 121 -8.94 2.55 -15.91
N ASP A 122 -9.97 2.31 -16.72
CA ASP A 122 -10.26 3.12 -17.89
C ASP A 122 -10.58 4.57 -17.51
N ALA A 123 -11.33 4.79 -16.42
CA ALA A 123 -11.63 6.12 -15.91
C ALA A 123 -10.36 6.85 -15.43
N ILE A 124 -9.43 6.14 -14.76
CA ILE A 124 -8.12 6.67 -14.36
C ILE A 124 -7.32 7.05 -15.60
N ASN A 125 -7.19 6.15 -16.58
CA ASN A 125 -6.42 6.38 -17.80
C ASN A 125 -7.00 7.52 -18.66
N ASN A 126 -8.31 7.67 -18.69
CA ASN A 126 -8.97 8.77 -19.41
C ASN A 126 -8.66 10.16 -18.81
N ARG A 127 -8.24 10.23 -17.56
CA ARG A 127 -7.93 11.49 -16.87
C ARG A 127 -6.43 11.71 -16.63
N SER A 128 -5.67 10.65 -16.52
CA SER A 128 -4.23 10.70 -16.26
C SER A 128 -3.45 11.18 -17.48
N SER A 129 -2.34 11.89 -17.24
CA SER A 129 -1.34 12.22 -18.27
C SER A 129 -0.33 11.09 -18.51
N SER A 130 -0.26 10.13 -17.59
CA SER A 130 0.62 8.94 -17.65
C SER A 130 -0.22 7.68 -17.71
N PRO A 131 0.27 6.59 -18.34
CA PRO A 131 -0.46 5.33 -18.40
C PRO A 131 -0.50 4.65 -17.03
N TRP A 132 -1.65 4.05 -16.71
CA TRP A 132 -1.87 3.25 -15.51
C TRP A 132 -2.22 1.81 -15.88
N ALA A 133 -1.84 0.91 -15.00
CA ALA A 133 -2.21 -0.49 -15.06
C ALA A 133 -2.69 -0.96 -13.68
N MET A 134 -3.14 -2.22 -13.59
CA MET A 134 -3.50 -2.81 -12.31
C MET A 134 -3.05 -4.27 -12.22
N LEU A 135 -2.80 -4.71 -10.99
CA LEU A 135 -2.85 -6.11 -10.59
C LEU A 135 -4.16 -6.31 -9.81
N LEU A 136 -4.95 -7.29 -10.20
CA LEU A 136 -6.25 -7.61 -9.61
C LEU A 136 -6.18 -9.00 -9.00
N SER A 137 -6.63 -9.14 -7.74
CA SER A 137 -6.73 -10.44 -7.09
C SER A 137 -7.89 -11.26 -7.67
N GLU A 138 -7.87 -12.56 -7.42
CA GLU A 138 -9.09 -13.36 -7.47
C GLU A 138 -10.07 -12.87 -6.41
N ARG A 139 -11.33 -13.30 -6.51
CA ARG A 139 -12.33 -13.01 -5.47
C ARG A 139 -12.07 -13.90 -4.27
N SER A 140 -12.01 -13.29 -3.09
CA SER A 140 -11.77 -13.98 -1.84
C SER A 140 -12.86 -13.71 -0.79
N GLY A 141 -13.03 -14.61 0.15
CA GLY A 141 -13.98 -14.53 1.26
C GLY A 141 -14.45 -15.91 1.69
N GLN A 142 -14.44 -16.18 3.00
CA GLN A 142 -14.77 -17.49 3.60
C GLN A 142 -16.16 -18.05 3.22
N GLN A 143 -17.07 -17.23 2.75
CA GLN A 143 -18.41 -17.67 2.36
C GLN A 143 -18.43 -17.99 0.86
N GLU A 144 -17.87 -19.12 0.50
CA GLU A 144 -17.80 -19.58 -0.90
C GLU A 144 -19.17 -19.64 -1.60
N ASP A 145 -20.22 -19.97 -0.86
CA ASP A 145 -21.58 -20.06 -1.36
C ASP A 145 -22.26 -18.69 -1.53
N ASP A 146 -21.72 -17.64 -0.91
CA ASP A 146 -22.21 -16.26 -1.03
C ASP A 146 -21.24 -15.35 -1.78
N ARG A 147 -21.32 -15.43 -3.09
CA ARG A 147 -20.49 -14.60 -3.98
C ARG A 147 -20.66 -13.08 -3.76
N SER A 148 -21.75 -12.65 -3.14
CA SER A 148 -22.01 -11.24 -2.85
C SER A 148 -21.18 -10.73 -1.66
N SER A 149 -20.72 -11.62 -0.78
CA SER A 149 -19.84 -11.29 0.35
C SER A 149 -18.36 -11.27 -0.03
N GLN A 150 -18.00 -11.90 -1.15
CA GLN A 150 -16.62 -11.93 -1.63
C GLN A 150 -16.19 -10.57 -2.14
N GLU A 151 -14.91 -10.29 -1.96
CA GLU A 151 -14.25 -9.05 -2.38
C GLU A 151 -13.04 -9.36 -3.27
N GLN A 152 -12.52 -8.33 -3.90
CA GLN A 152 -11.22 -8.34 -4.56
C GLN A 152 -10.38 -7.18 -4.07
N TYR A 153 -9.06 -7.36 -4.19
CA TYR A 153 -8.07 -6.31 -4.05
C TYR A 153 -7.56 -5.90 -5.43
N ALA A 154 -7.17 -4.65 -5.56
CA ALA A 154 -6.44 -4.19 -6.74
C ALA A 154 -5.30 -3.26 -6.33
N PHE A 155 -4.14 -3.43 -6.96
CA PHE A 155 -3.09 -2.42 -6.99
C PHE A 155 -3.21 -1.67 -8.31
N TYR A 156 -3.65 -0.41 -8.28
CA TYR A 156 -3.58 0.51 -9.41
C TYR A 156 -2.26 1.26 -9.36
N TYR A 157 -1.50 1.29 -10.44
CA TYR A 157 -0.18 1.90 -10.44
C TYR A 157 0.12 2.64 -11.76
N ASN A 158 0.89 3.72 -11.63
CA ASN A 158 1.44 4.47 -12.75
C ASN A 158 2.62 3.70 -13.35
N THR A 159 2.48 3.26 -14.60
CA THR A 159 3.50 2.44 -15.28
C THR A 159 4.76 3.21 -15.68
N SER A 160 4.74 4.55 -15.55
CA SER A 160 5.96 5.35 -15.68
C SER A 160 6.80 5.36 -14.39
N MET A 161 6.24 4.89 -13.27
CA MET A 161 6.89 4.87 -11.96
C MET A 161 7.12 3.46 -11.45
N PHE A 162 6.21 2.53 -11.73
CA PHE A 162 6.24 1.17 -11.21
C PHE A 162 6.09 0.13 -12.31
N GLU A 163 6.85 -0.95 -12.17
CA GLU A 163 6.72 -2.16 -12.96
C GLU A 163 6.53 -3.36 -12.01
N PRO A 164 5.51 -4.21 -12.22
CA PRO A 164 5.30 -5.36 -11.37
C PRO A 164 6.35 -6.45 -11.64
N ILE A 165 6.88 -7.06 -10.58
CA ILE A 165 7.75 -8.23 -10.65
C ILE A 165 6.88 -9.46 -10.50
N GLY A 166 6.50 -10.06 -11.62
CA GLY A 166 5.57 -11.20 -11.66
C GLY A 166 4.10 -10.79 -11.53
N ASN A 167 3.28 -11.73 -11.12
CA ASN A 167 1.85 -11.53 -10.89
C ASN A 167 1.58 -11.45 -9.39
N GLY A 168 0.58 -10.64 -9.02
CA GLY A 168 0.08 -10.68 -7.66
C GLY A 168 -0.62 -12.01 -7.34
N THR A 169 -0.57 -12.44 -6.08
CA THR A 169 -1.18 -13.69 -5.61
C THR A 169 -1.88 -13.48 -4.27
N LEU A 170 -2.98 -14.20 -4.04
CA LEU A 170 -3.57 -14.30 -2.70
C LEU A 170 -2.69 -15.22 -1.84
N PHE A 171 -2.59 -14.87 -0.57
CA PHE A 171 -1.94 -15.74 0.41
C PHE A 171 -2.74 -17.04 0.56
N ASN A 172 -2.06 -18.16 0.60
CA ASN A 172 -2.73 -19.45 0.82
C ASN A 172 -2.78 -19.75 2.31
N ASP A 173 -3.94 -19.57 2.92
CA ASP A 173 -4.24 -19.89 4.32
C ASP A 173 -5.09 -21.16 4.50
N SER A 174 -5.18 -21.99 3.48
CA SER A 174 -6.02 -23.21 3.46
C SER A 174 -5.74 -24.23 4.60
N GLU A 175 -4.62 -24.09 5.29
CA GLU A 175 -4.29 -24.93 6.45
C GLU A 175 -4.98 -24.44 7.73
N ASP A 176 -5.07 -23.13 7.93
CA ASP A 176 -5.51 -22.51 9.18
C ASP A 176 -6.81 -21.71 9.03
N ASP A 177 -7.21 -21.35 7.79
CA ASP A 177 -8.39 -20.52 7.46
C ASP A 177 -8.45 -19.26 8.34
N ALA A 178 -7.30 -18.58 8.43
CA ALA A 178 -7.03 -17.50 9.38
C ALA A 178 -7.70 -16.18 8.99
N PHE A 179 -7.99 -15.99 7.71
CA PHE A 179 -8.51 -14.72 7.17
C PHE A 179 -9.94 -14.85 6.67
N GLN A 180 -10.76 -13.84 6.92
CA GLN A 180 -12.05 -13.71 6.24
C GLN A 180 -11.86 -13.50 4.74
N ARG A 181 -10.80 -12.81 4.36
CA ARG A 181 -10.36 -12.52 3.00
C ARG A 181 -8.83 -12.59 2.99
N GLU A 182 -8.30 -13.51 2.22
CA GLU A 182 -6.86 -13.77 2.16
C GLU A 182 -6.11 -12.53 1.68
N PRO A 183 -4.98 -12.15 2.31
CA PRO A 183 -4.17 -11.02 1.89
C PRO A 183 -3.68 -11.16 0.44
N PHE A 184 -3.65 -10.06 -0.30
CA PHE A 184 -3.15 -10.00 -1.67
C PHE A 184 -1.75 -9.39 -1.70
N GLN A 185 -0.81 -10.11 -2.28
CA GLN A 185 0.61 -9.75 -2.29
C GLN A 185 1.12 -9.53 -3.71
N ALA A 186 1.97 -8.52 -3.89
CA ALA A 186 2.63 -8.20 -5.15
C ALA A 186 3.96 -7.50 -4.89
N ARG A 187 4.93 -7.71 -5.79
CA ARG A 187 6.23 -7.05 -5.79
C ARG A 187 6.32 -6.09 -6.97
N PHE A 188 6.91 -4.94 -6.74
CA PHE A 188 7.08 -3.90 -7.74
C PHE A 188 8.52 -3.40 -7.74
N SER A 189 9.04 -3.06 -8.91
CA SER A 189 10.25 -2.27 -9.06
C SER A 189 9.91 -0.83 -9.46
N LEU A 190 10.74 0.12 -9.06
CA LEU A 190 10.69 1.48 -9.59
C LEU A 190 11.34 1.52 -10.97
N VAL A 191 10.64 2.16 -11.90
CA VAL A 191 11.17 2.40 -13.25
C VAL A 191 12.24 3.48 -13.18
N ASN A 192 13.46 3.13 -13.58
CA ASN A 192 14.57 4.08 -13.71
C ASN A 192 14.78 4.42 -15.19
N GLU A 193 14.56 5.67 -15.57
CA GLU A 193 14.71 6.12 -16.96
C GLU A 193 16.17 6.06 -17.46
N THR A 194 17.16 6.08 -16.55
CA THR A 194 18.56 6.20 -16.95
C THR A 194 19.23 4.87 -17.30
N ASP A 195 18.81 3.74 -16.70
CA ASP A 195 19.57 2.49 -16.83
C ASP A 195 18.75 1.25 -17.23
N ASN A 196 17.44 1.33 -17.41
CA ASN A 196 16.53 0.17 -17.59
C ASN A 196 16.67 -0.92 -16.51
N ALA A 197 17.38 -0.64 -15.43
CA ALA A 197 17.51 -1.50 -14.28
C ALA A 197 17.08 -0.72 -13.05
N SER A 198 15.99 -1.12 -12.43
CA SER A 198 15.64 -0.60 -11.13
C SER A 198 16.65 -1.10 -10.11
N SER A 199 17.19 -0.18 -9.32
CA SER A 199 18.01 -0.53 -8.15
C SER A 199 17.16 -0.70 -6.90
N PHE A 200 15.86 -0.38 -6.96
CA PHE A 200 14.94 -0.43 -5.83
C PHE A 200 13.66 -1.17 -6.22
N ASP A 201 13.30 -2.12 -5.43
CA ASP A 201 12.02 -2.83 -5.49
C ASP A 201 11.41 -2.93 -4.10
N LEU A 202 10.12 -3.20 -4.03
CA LEU A 202 9.40 -3.34 -2.79
C LEU A 202 8.25 -4.33 -2.95
N SER A 203 7.94 -4.99 -1.86
CA SER A 203 6.81 -5.89 -1.77
C SER A 203 5.67 -5.27 -0.97
N LEU A 204 4.47 -5.39 -1.50
CA LEU A 204 3.24 -4.88 -0.90
C LEU A 204 2.32 -6.06 -0.60
N ILE A 205 1.83 -6.14 0.63
CA ILE A 205 0.80 -7.09 1.03
C ILE A 205 -0.38 -6.30 1.56
N THR A 206 -1.51 -6.36 0.85
CA THR A 206 -2.73 -5.66 1.26
C THR A 206 -3.73 -6.61 1.89
N VAL A 207 -4.42 -6.13 2.93
CA VAL A 207 -5.44 -6.86 3.67
C VAL A 207 -6.65 -5.98 3.96
N HIS A 208 -7.82 -6.60 4.06
CA HIS A 208 -9.01 -6.01 4.65
C HIS A 208 -9.53 -6.98 5.72
N THR A 209 -9.16 -6.71 6.97
CA THR A 209 -9.51 -7.59 8.09
C THR A 209 -11.00 -7.54 8.38
N LYS A 210 -11.51 -8.63 8.93
CA LYS A 210 -12.88 -8.67 9.45
C LYS A 210 -12.93 -7.89 10.76
N PRO A 211 -13.79 -6.86 10.92
CA PRO A 211 -13.84 -6.06 12.14
C PRO A 211 -13.95 -6.88 13.42
N ALA A 212 -14.76 -7.94 13.42
CA ALA A 212 -14.97 -8.78 14.60
C ALA A 212 -13.80 -9.76 14.90
N ALA A 213 -12.84 -9.89 13.98
CA ALA A 213 -11.65 -10.74 14.09
C ALA A 213 -10.35 -9.95 13.84
N ALA A 214 -10.42 -8.61 13.87
CA ALA A 214 -9.30 -7.74 13.48
C ALA A 214 -7.99 -8.09 14.20
N VAL A 215 -8.04 -8.30 15.51
CA VAL A 215 -6.85 -8.65 16.31
C VAL A 215 -6.25 -10.00 15.90
N ASP A 216 -7.10 -11.00 15.64
CA ASP A 216 -6.65 -12.34 15.24
C ASP A 216 -6.03 -12.28 13.84
N GLU A 217 -6.66 -11.61 12.89
CA GLU A 217 -6.15 -11.45 11.52
C GLU A 217 -4.89 -10.58 11.48
N ILE A 218 -4.78 -9.51 12.32
CA ILE A 218 -3.54 -8.73 12.48
C ILE A 218 -2.39 -9.64 12.98
N ASN A 219 -2.66 -10.53 13.92
CA ASN A 219 -1.66 -11.49 14.38
C ASN A 219 -1.25 -12.48 13.29
N ALA A 220 -2.23 -12.96 12.49
CA ALA A 220 -1.96 -13.83 11.37
C ALA A 220 -1.10 -13.16 10.27
N MET A 221 -1.18 -11.82 10.11
CA MET A 221 -0.30 -11.09 9.19
C MET A 221 1.19 -11.22 9.52
N GLY A 222 1.55 -11.52 10.76
CA GLY A 222 2.93 -11.85 11.13
C GLY A 222 3.43 -13.13 10.47
N GLU A 223 2.59 -14.14 10.34
CA GLU A 223 2.89 -15.38 9.60
C GLU A 223 2.97 -15.12 8.09
N VAL A 224 2.03 -14.33 7.54
CA VAL A 224 2.04 -13.94 6.12
C VAL A 224 3.38 -13.30 5.76
N ALA A 225 3.81 -12.31 6.55
CA ALA A 225 5.07 -11.62 6.34
C ALA A 225 6.28 -12.56 6.45
N SER A 226 6.27 -13.45 7.47
CA SER A 226 7.36 -14.40 7.68
C SER A 226 7.49 -15.40 6.53
N ARG A 227 6.38 -15.92 6.02
CA ARG A 227 6.38 -16.82 4.85
C ARG A 227 6.84 -16.08 3.60
N TYR A 228 6.32 -14.87 3.38
CA TYR A 228 6.71 -14.07 2.23
C TYR A 228 8.23 -13.83 2.18
N LEU A 229 8.83 -13.37 3.30
CA LEU A 229 10.26 -13.15 3.40
C LEU A 229 11.09 -14.44 3.31
N ALA A 230 10.55 -15.58 3.74
CA ALA A 230 11.22 -16.87 3.57
C ALA A 230 11.23 -17.34 2.10
N GLU A 231 10.20 -17.01 1.33
CA GLU A 231 10.09 -17.30 -0.11
C GLU A 231 10.91 -16.29 -0.95
N HIS A 232 11.10 -15.07 -0.43
CA HIS A 232 11.83 -13.98 -1.08
C HIS A 232 12.97 -13.47 -0.18
N PRO A 233 14.05 -14.26 0.00
CA PRO A 233 15.13 -13.93 0.94
C PRO A 233 16.01 -12.74 0.52
N ASP A 234 15.83 -12.24 -0.69
CA ASP A 234 16.44 -11.04 -1.25
C ASP A 234 15.60 -9.78 -1.08
N GLU A 235 14.38 -9.91 -0.53
CA GLU A 235 13.48 -8.80 -0.28
C GLU A 235 13.77 -8.15 1.09
N GLU A 236 14.06 -6.85 1.08
CA GLU A 236 14.35 -6.07 2.29
C GLU A 236 13.27 -5.02 2.57
N ASP A 237 12.42 -4.72 1.58
CA ASP A 237 11.44 -3.63 1.61
C ASP A 237 9.99 -4.15 1.54
N LEU A 238 9.50 -4.72 2.66
CA LEU A 238 8.14 -5.23 2.77
C LEU A 238 7.22 -4.22 3.47
N VAL A 239 6.11 -3.88 2.81
CA VAL A 239 5.06 -3.01 3.34
C VAL A 239 3.75 -3.79 3.48
N LEU A 240 3.22 -3.85 4.71
CA LEU A 240 1.87 -4.33 5.00
C LEU A 240 0.94 -3.12 5.00
N LEU A 241 -0.10 -3.13 4.17
CA LEU A 241 -1.03 -2.01 4.02
C LEU A 241 -2.46 -2.53 3.83
N GLY A 242 -3.45 -1.69 4.06
CA GLY A 242 -4.85 -2.08 3.91
C GLY A 242 -5.74 -1.46 4.97
N ASP A 243 -6.95 -1.99 5.06
CA ASP A 243 -7.88 -1.70 6.14
C ASP A 243 -7.75 -2.79 7.22
N PHE A 244 -6.96 -2.50 8.24
CA PHE A 244 -6.73 -3.42 9.35
C PHE A 244 -7.85 -3.43 10.37
N ASN A 245 -8.84 -2.56 10.25
CA ASN A 245 -9.87 -2.37 11.29
C ASN A 245 -9.25 -2.26 12.70
N ALA A 246 -8.09 -1.59 12.79
CA ALA A 246 -7.24 -1.53 13.97
C ALA A 246 -7.56 -0.34 14.88
N ASP A 247 -8.81 0.09 14.94
CA ASP A 247 -9.25 1.27 15.68
C ASP A 247 -10.55 1.02 16.44
N CYS A 248 -10.90 1.99 17.29
CA CYS A 248 -12.15 2.05 18.06
C CYS A 248 -12.36 0.82 18.96
N THR A 249 -13.42 0.05 18.68
CA THR A 249 -13.81 -1.13 19.47
C THR A 249 -13.29 -2.44 18.90
N TYR A 250 -12.62 -2.41 17.75
CA TYR A 250 -12.17 -3.62 17.05
C TYR A 250 -10.80 -4.08 17.52
N ALA A 251 -9.87 -3.14 17.77
CA ALA A 251 -8.59 -3.40 18.39
C ALA A 251 -8.21 -2.26 19.34
N SER A 252 -7.73 -2.59 20.52
CA SER A 252 -7.21 -1.60 21.46
C SER A 252 -5.72 -1.35 21.21
N GLU A 253 -5.20 -0.20 21.69
CA GLU A 253 -3.75 0.05 21.67
C GLU A 253 -2.95 -1.07 22.34
N GLN A 254 -3.52 -1.71 23.37
CA GLN A 254 -2.87 -2.83 24.06
C GLN A 254 -2.85 -4.08 23.18
N ASP A 255 -3.90 -4.35 22.40
CA ASP A 255 -3.94 -5.47 21.46
C ASP A 255 -2.89 -5.26 20.37
N LEU A 256 -2.79 -4.04 19.82
CA LEU A 256 -1.78 -3.68 18.82
C LEU A 256 -0.37 -3.78 19.38
N ALA A 257 -0.12 -3.29 20.60
CA ALA A 257 1.17 -3.37 21.26
C ALA A 257 1.62 -4.81 21.58
N ASN A 258 0.69 -5.75 21.67
CA ASN A 258 0.95 -7.18 21.88
C ASN A 258 0.86 -8.02 20.59
N SER A 259 0.52 -7.42 19.47
CA SER A 259 0.34 -8.13 18.20
C SER A 259 1.67 -8.70 17.67
N ALA A 260 1.57 -9.67 16.77
CA ALA A 260 2.72 -10.21 16.05
C ALA A 260 3.46 -9.16 15.19
N LEU A 261 2.81 -8.03 14.91
CA LEU A 261 3.39 -6.90 14.19
C LEU A 261 3.96 -5.82 15.13
N ALA A 262 3.91 -6.04 16.46
CA ALA A 262 4.43 -5.09 17.43
C ALA A 262 5.94 -5.31 17.65
N GLY A 263 6.72 -4.32 17.32
CA GLY A 263 8.17 -4.35 17.53
C GLY A 263 8.90 -5.25 16.52
N GLY A 264 10.12 -5.65 16.88
CA GLY A 264 10.92 -6.50 15.98
C GLY A 264 11.27 -5.79 14.67
N ASN A 265 10.87 -6.39 13.55
CA ASN A 265 11.20 -5.90 12.21
C ASN A 265 10.13 -4.96 11.63
N PHE A 266 9.00 -4.75 12.33
CA PHE A 266 7.91 -3.91 11.85
C PHE A 266 7.84 -2.57 12.58
N THR A 267 7.50 -1.54 11.83
CA THR A 267 7.21 -0.20 12.37
C THR A 267 5.82 0.20 11.91
N TRP A 268 4.94 0.53 12.85
CA TRP A 268 3.65 1.14 12.54
C TRP A 268 3.89 2.57 12.07
N ILE A 269 3.51 2.83 10.82
CA ILE A 269 3.73 4.13 10.19
C ILE A 269 2.49 5.02 10.31
N VAL A 270 1.32 4.40 10.44
CA VAL A 270 0.06 5.10 10.70
C VAL A 270 -0.29 4.87 12.17
N GLY A 271 -0.40 5.96 12.92
CA GLY A 271 -0.83 5.96 14.32
C GLY A 271 -2.24 6.51 14.49
N ASN A 272 -2.85 6.31 15.64
CA ASN A 272 -4.14 6.88 16.02
C ASN A 272 -4.02 8.39 16.23
#